data_1bbf660d88e01d61c20fd0900138a816
#
_entry.id   1bbf660d88e01d61c20fd0900138a816
#
_cell.length_a   1.000
_cell.length_b   1.000
_cell.length_c   1.000
_cell.angle_alpha   90.00
_cell.angle_beta   90.00
_cell.angle_gamma   90.00
#
_symmetry.space_group_name_H-M   'P 1'
#
loop_
_entity.id
_entity.type
_entity.pdbx_description
1 polymer ?
#
loop_
_entity_poly.entity_id
_entity_poly.type
_entity_poly.pdbx_seq_one_letter_code
_entity_poly.pdbx_strand_id
1 'polypeptide(L)'
;MAGERFYLELEPPEERLRHAPHVVIVGGGFAGVRACKALANADVRISLIDKRNFNLFQPLLYQVATGLVSRGDVATPLRQLVGRQRNVQVLLGEVTQINPEGKQIVFNGKGYGYDYLVLATGSGSTFFGHEHWRTFAPPMKILEHAEEIRRRLLMAMEQAEQTPDPEARRFLQTVVIVGGGPTGCEMAGAT
;
A
#
# COMPACT_ATOMS: atom_id res chain seq x y z
N MET A 1 23.03 24.52 18.03
CA MET A 1 23.84 23.32 17.70
C MET A 1 23.30 22.81 16.37
N ALA A 2 24.06 22.88 15.30
CA ALA A 2 23.68 22.37 13.99
C ALA A 2 23.69 20.84 14.08
N GLY A 3 22.51 20.24 14.03
CA GLY A 3 22.36 18.77 14.05
C GLY A 3 23.05 18.19 12.81
N GLU A 4 23.92 17.23 13.03
CA GLU A 4 24.52 16.45 11.97
C GLU A 4 23.43 15.90 11.05
N ARG A 5 23.51 16.25 9.77
CA ARG A 5 22.63 15.69 8.74
C ARG A 5 23.11 14.27 8.46
N PHE A 6 22.48 13.28 9.06
CA PHE A 6 22.70 11.90 8.67
C PHE A 6 22.01 11.66 7.33
N TYR A 7 22.80 11.71 6.27
CA TYR A 7 22.36 11.17 4.98
C TYR A 7 22.42 9.65 5.07
N LEU A 8 21.39 8.96 4.57
CA LEU A 8 21.53 7.54 4.25
C LEU A 8 22.70 7.44 3.25
N GLU A 9 23.87 7.05 3.73
CA GLU A 9 24.97 6.60 2.90
C GLU A 9 24.62 5.23 2.34
N LEU A 10 23.68 5.25 1.41
CA LEU A 10 23.44 4.13 0.55
C LEU A 10 24.31 4.44 -0.66
N GLU A 11 25.20 3.53 -0.98
CA GLU A 11 26.08 3.70 -2.13
C GLU A 11 25.24 4.16 -3.33
N PRO A 12 25.51 5.36 -3.88
CA PRO A 12 24.79 5.81 -5.04
C PRO A 12 25.10 4.80 -6.15
N PRO A 13 24.12 4.37 -6.93
CA PRO A 13 24.32 3.40 -8.00
C PRO A 13 25.36 3.86 -9.04
N GLU A 14 25.66 5.16 -9.10
CA GLU A 14 26.69 5.74 -9.94
C GLU A 14 27.40 6.90 -9.23
N GLU A 15 28.71 6.99 -9.35
CA GLU A 15 29.54 8.03 -8.73
C GLU A 15 29.09 9.46 -9.11
N ARG A 16 28.59 9.64 -10.35
CA ARG A 16 28.02 10.91 -10.83
C ARG A 16 26.85 11.41 -10.01
N LEU A 17 26.13 10.54 -9.31
CA LEU A 17 24.95 10.88 -8.53
C LEU A 17 25.25 11.21 -7.05
N ARG A 18 26.52 11.14 -6.63
CA ARG A 18 26.89 11.44 -5.22
C ARG A 18 26.49 12.84 -4.78
N HIS A 19 26.57 13.81 -5.68
CA HIS A 19 26.23 15.22 -5.41
C HIS A 19 24.89 15.65 -6.02
N ALA A 20 24.17 14.72 -6.65
CA ALA A 20 22.88 15.01 -7.24
C ALA A 20 21.82 15.27 -6.13
N PRO A 21 20.83 16.14 -6.40
CA PRO A 21 19.74 16.39 -5.48
C PRO A 21 19.05 15.11 -5.04
N HIS A 22 18.72 15.01 -3.75
CA HIS A 22 18.08 13.85 -3.16
C HIS A 22 16.57 14.04 -3.13
N VAL A 23 15.85 13.20 -3.87
CA VAL A 23 14.39 13.15 -3.89
C VAL A 23 13.92 11.98 -3.03
N VAL A 24 13.20 12.27 -1.96
CA VAL A 24 12.54 11.26 -1.16
C VAL A 24 11.09 11.13 -1.61
N ILE A 25 10.66 9.91 -1.93
CA ILE A 25 9.28 9.59 -2.31
C ILE A 25 8.71 8.67 -1.23
N VAL A 26 7.69 9.13 -0.51
CA VAL A 26 7.02 8.37 0.54
C VAL A 26 5.74 7.75 -0.01
N GLY A 27 5.74 6.43 -0.13
CA GLY A 27 4.66 5.62 -0.67
C GLY A 27 4.95 5.03 -2.04
N GLY A 28 4.93 3.68 -2.12
CA GLY A 28 5.16 2.88 -3.33
C GLY A 28 3.87 2.51 -4.07
N GLY A 29 2.78 3.26 -3.87
CA GLY A 29 1.54 3.13 -4.62
C GLY A 29 1.65 3.66 -6.05
N PHE A 30 0.50 3.84 -6.73
CA PHE A 30 0.45 4.32 -8.12
C PHE A 30 1.22 5.63 -8.31
N ALA A 31 0.98 6.63 -7.44
CA ALA A 31 1.61 7.94 -7.56
C ALA A 31 3.13 7.87 -7.34
N GLY A 32 3.59 7.16 -6.31
CA GLY A 32 5.02 7.06 -6.00
C GLY A 32 5.82 6.32 -7.07
N VAL A 33 5.31 5.18 -7.55
CA VAL A 33 5.94 4.45 -8.67
C VAL A 33 5.95 5.30 -9.95
N ARG A 34 4.88 6.03 -10.22
CA ARG A 34 4.81 6.92 -11.37
C ARG A 34 5.81 8.07 -11.26
N ALA A 35 5.95 8.67 -10.08
CA ALA A 35 6.94 9.71 -9.82
C ALA A 35 8.37 9.19 -10.01
N CYS A 36 8.71 8.00 -9.49
CA CYS A 36 9.99 7.36 -9.74
C CYS A 36 10.27 7.22 -11.23
N LYS A 37 9.31 6.65 -11.98
CA LYS A 37 9.46 6.43 -13.43
C LYS A 37 9.62 7.73 -14.22
N ALA A 38 8.90 8.79 -13.82
CA ALA A 38 9.02 10.10 -14.46
C ALA A 38 10.39 10.74 -14.26
N LEU A 39 11.06 10.43 -13.15
CA LEU A 39 12.40 10.95 -12.82
C LEU A 39 13.54 10.01 -13.24
N ALA A 40 13.27 8.95 -14.00
CA ALA A 40 14.26 7.93 -14.33
C ALA A 40 15.51 8.48 -15.05
N ASN A 41 15.35 9.51 -15.89
CA ASN A 41 16.42 10.13 -16.66
C ASN A 41 16.88 11.48 -16.08
N ALA A 42 16.37 11.86 -14.91
CA ALA A 42 16.79 13.10 -14.24
C ALA A 42 18.09 12.86 -13.44
N ASP A 43 18.93 13.89 -13.36
CA ASP A 43 20.14 13.85 -12.53
C ASP A 43 19.78 14.09 -11.05
N VAL A 44 19.10 13.12 -10.46
CA VAL A 44 18.68 13.09 -9.05
C VAL A 44 18.89 11.71 -8.46
N ARG A 45 19.08 11.64 -7.14
CA ARG A 45 19.02 10.40 -6.36
C ARG A 45 17.61 10.23 -5.79
N ILE A 46 17.03 9.05 -5.91
CA ILE A 46 15.66 8.80 -5.45
C ILE A 46 15.70 7.73 -4.35
N SER A 47 15.09 8.04 -3.20
CA SER A 47 14.72 7.06 -2.19
C SER A 47 13.22 6.86 -2.19
N LEU A 48 12.76 5.71 -2.69
CA LEU A 48 11.37 5.28 -2.61
C LEU A 48 11.17 4.50 -1.31
N ILE A 49 10.43 5.09 -0.37
CA ILE A 49 10.17 4.51 0.95
C ILE A 49 8.72 4.05 1.02
N ASP A 50 8.51 2.79 1.35
CA ASP A 50 7.17 2.26 1.62
C ASP A 50 7.21 1.26 2.78
N LYS A 51 6.15 1.21 3.56
CA LYS A 51 5.97 0.23 4.64
C LYS A 51 5.71 -1.19 4.13
N ARG A 52 5.46 -1.33 2.84
CA ARG A 52 5.36 -2.59 2.09
C ARG A 52 6.37 -2.60 0.96
N ASN A 53 6.86 -3.78 0.61
CA ASN A 53 7.82 -3.92 -0.49
C ASN A 53 7.16 -4.17 -1.86
N PHE A 54 5.85 -3.92 -1.97
CA PHE A 54 5.08 -4.15 -3.19
C PHE A 54 4.12 -2.98 -3.50
N ASN A 55 3.87 -2.80 -4.77
CA ASN A 55 2.78 -1.97 -5.28
C ASN A 55 1.51 -2.81 -5.32
N LEU A 56 0.44 -2.30 -4.74
CA LEU A 56 -0.86 -2.96 -4.74
C LEU A 56 -1.73 -2.41 -5.87
N PHE A 57 -2.19 -3.28 -6.76
CA PHE A 57 -3.18 -2.92 -7.77
C PHE A 57 -4.59 -2.97 -7.16
N GLN A 58 -4.93 -1.93 -6.42
CA GLN A 58 -6.20 -1.82 -5.68
C GLN A 58 -7.47 -2.10 -6.48
N PRO A 59 -7.60 -1.75 -7.77
CA PRO A 59 -8.82 -2.02 -8.54
C PRO A 59 -9.22 -3.50 -8.60
N LEU A 60 -8.29 -4.43 -8.38
CA LEU A 60 -8.59 -5.86 -8.40
C LEU A 60 -8.70 -6.50 -6.99
N LEU A 61 -8.74 -5.71 -5.93
CA LEU A 61 -8.86 -6.25 -4.56
C LEU A 61 -10.16 -7.03 -4.35
N TYR A 62 -11.27 -6.62 -4.99
CA TYR A 62 -12.53 -7.36 -4.91
C TYR A 62 -12.40 -8.78 -5.49
N GLN A 63 -11.58 -8.98 -6.51
CA GLN A 63 -11.31 -10.29 -7.07
C GLN A 63 -10.45 -11.16 -6.14
N VAL A 64 -9.55 -10.56 -5.37
CA VAL A 64 -8.84 -11.29 -4.30
C VAL A 64 -9.83 -11.71 -3.21
N ALA A 65 -10.72 -10.81 -2.80
CA ALA A 65 -11.71 -11.05 -1.76
C ALA A 65 -12.74 -12.12 -2.15
N THR A 66 -13.06 -12.27 -3.43
CA THR A 66 -13.97 -13.28 -3.96
C THR A 66 -13.26 -14.54 -4.48
N GLY A 67 -11.91 -14.57 -4.41
CA GLY A 67 -11.13 -15.74 -4.80
C GLY A 67 -10.88 -15.89 -6.30
N LEU A 68 -11.24 -14.91 -7.11
CA LEU A 68 -11.06 -14.94 -8.57
C LEU A 68 -9.59 -14.80 -8.99
N VAL A 69 -8.80 -14.06 -8.21
CA VAL A 69 -7.35 -13.91 -8.42
C VAL A 69 -6.57 -14.15 -7.13
N SER A 70 -5.29 -14.45 -7.26
CA SER A 70 -4.40 -14.61 -6.11
C SER A 70 -3.85 -13.27 -5.62
N ARG A 71 -3.32 -13.25 -4.38
CA ARG A 71 -2.61 -12.08 -3.86
C ARG A 71 -1.41 -11.68 -4.72
N GLY A 72 -0.74 -12.64 -5.35
CA GLY A 72 0.43 -12.41 -6.20
C GLY A 72 0.09 -11.65 -7.48
N ASP A 73 -1.13 -11.80 -7.98
CA ASP A 73 -1.58 -11.15 -9.22
C ASP A 73 -1.78 -9.63 -9.04
N VAL A 74 -2.03 -9.18 -7.81
CA VAL A 74 -2.30 -7.77 -7.49
C VAL A 74 -1.18 -7.08 -6.71
N ALA A 75 -0.16 -7.80 -6.27
CA ALA A 75 0.92 -7.30 -5.43
C ALA A 75 2.27 -7.45 -6.14
N THR A 76 2.65 -6.47 -6.94
CA THR A 76 3.91 -6.48 -7.68
C THR A 76 5.05 -5.89 -6.83
N PRO A 77 6.18 -6.60 -6.63
CA PRO A 77 7.32 -6.09 -5.88
C PRO A 77 7.82 -4.75 -6.43
N LEU A 78 8.04 -3.76 -5.54
CA LEU A 78 8.50 -2.43 -5.95
C LEU A 78 9.82 -2.49 -6.72
N ARG A 79 10.76 -3.34 -6.28
CA ARG A 79 12.05 -3.53 -6.96
C ARG A 79 11.90 -4.10 -8.38
N GLN A 80 10.85 -4.86 -8.66
CA GLN A 80 10.55 -5.32 -10.01
C GLN A 80 10.08 -4.18 -10.91
N LEU A 81 9.33 -3.22 -10.36
CA LEU A 81 8.76 -2.10 -11.11
C LEU A 81 9.78 -1.01 -11.45
N VAL A 82 10.76 -0.77 -10.56
CA VAL A 82 11.75 0.31 -10.69
C VAL A 82 13.20 -0.18 -10.65
N GLY A 83 13.46 -1.47 -10.47
CA GLY A 83 14.81 -2.01 -10.23
C GLY A 83 15.80 -1.93 -11.42
N ARG A 84 15.31 -1.62 -12.63
CA ARG A 84 16.16 -1.31 -13.79
C ARG A 84 16.58 0.16 -13.84
N GLN A 85 16.00 1.00 -13.01
CA GLN A 85 16.27 2.42 -12.92
C GLN A 85 17.50 2.65 -12.03
N ARG A 86 18.52 3.31 -12.56
CA ARG A 86 19.83 3.42 -11.90
C ARG A 86 19.89 4.44 -10.76
N ASN A 87 18.97 5.40 -10.74
CA ASN A 87 18.96 6.49 -9.77
C ASN A 87 17.94 6.29 -8.62
N VAL A 88 17.34 5.10 -8.50
CA VAL A 88 16.35 4.80 -7.46
C VAL A 88 16.81 3.70 -6.51
N GLN A 89 16.57 3.93 -5.23
CA GLN A 89 16.67 2.90 -4.19
C GLN A 89 15.32 2.71 -3.52
N VAL A 90 14.92 1.45 -3.35
CA VAL A 90 13.68 1.08 -2.66
C VAL A 90 14.01 0.69 -1.22
N LEU A 91 13.39 1.37 -0.27
CA LEU A 91 13.57 1.16 1.17
C LEU A 91 12.26 0.69 1.80
N LEU A 92 12.34 -0.39 2.56
CA LEU A 92 11.22 -0.90 3.35
C LEU A 92 11.21 -0.24 4.72
N GLY A 93 10.12 0.42 5.06
CA GLY A 93 9.90 1.00 6.39
C GLY A 93 8.87 2.12 6.37
N GLU A 94 8.58 2.63 7.56
CA GLU A 94 7.56 3.65 7.76
C GLU A 94 8.20 5.01 8.06
N VAL A 95 7.74 6.03 7.34
CA VAL A 95 8.03 7.42 7.66
C VAL A 95 7.04 7.87 8.71
N THR A 96 7.53 8.18 9.90
CA THR A 96 6.71 8.51 11.08
C THR A 96 6.58 10.00 11.32
N GLN A 97 7.56 10.80 10.86
CA GLN A 97 7.57 12.25 11.03
C GLN A 97 8.15 12.93 9.80
N ILE A 98 7.70 14.15 9.54
CA ILE A 98 8.20 15.03 8.49
C ILE A 98 8.44 16.40 9.11
N ASN A 99 9.65 16.92 8.92
CA ASN A 99 10.03 18.30 9.25
C ASN A 99 10.32 19.05 7.93
N PRO A 100 9.35 19.80 7.38
CA PRO A 100 9.53 20.53 6.14
C PRO A 100 10.57 21.64 6.21
N GLU A 101 10.65 22.34 7.33
CA GLU A 101 11.59 23.47 7.55
C GLU A 101 13.04 22.96 7.56
N GLY A 102 13.29 21.88 8.30
CA GLY A 102 14.60 21.22 8.34
C GLY A 102 14.89 20.32 7.14
N LYS A 103 13.95 20.14 6.21
CA LYS A 103 14.02 19.19 5.09
C LYS A 103 14.44 17.80 5.55
N GLN A 104 13.76 17.28 6.55
CA GLN A 104 14.05 15.96 7.14
C GLN A 104 12.78 15.13 7.28
N ILE A 105 12.96 13.82 7.16
CA ILE A 105 11.96 12.81 7.55
C ILE A 105 12.54 11.94 8.66
N VAL A 106 11.68 11.35 9.49
CA VAL A 106 12.06 10.26 10.37
C VAL A 106 11.58 8.94 9.76
N PHE A 107 12.51 8.06 9.52
CA PHE A 107 12.31 6.77 8.89
C PHE A 107 13.03 5.70 9.73
N ASN A 108 12.30 4.66 10.16
CA ASN A 108 12.83 3.62 11.07
C ASN A 108 13.55 4.21 12.31
N GLY A 109 13.00 5.29 12.90
CA GLY A 109 13.54 5.94 14.09
C GLY A 109 14.79 6.81 13.86
N LYS A 110 15.24 6.99 12.62
CA LYS A 110 16.38 7.84 12.26
C LYS A 110 15.96 9.00 11.38
N GLY A 111 16.64 10.15 11.54
CA GLY A 111 16.44 11.32 10.70
C GLY A 111 17.19 11.21 9.37
N TYR A 112 16.54 11.57 8.26
CA TYR A 112 17.15 11.61 6.93
C TYR A 112 16.81 12.92 6.23
N GLY A 113 17.82 13.56 5.67
CA GLY A 113 17.66 14.79 4.89
C GLY A 113 17.20 14.52 3.46
N TYR A 114 16.52 15.50 2.87
CA TYR A 114 16.14 15.52 1.46
C TYR A 114 16.28 16.92 0.87
N ASP A 115 16.41 17.00 -0.45
CA ASP A 115 16.28 18.25 -1.19
C ASP A 115 14.84 18.47 -1.64
N TYR A 116 14.17 17.39 -2.08
CA TYR A 116 12.78 17.36 -2.52
C TYR A 116 12.03 16.20 -1.87
N LEU A 117 10.78 16.44 -1.49
CA LEU A 117 9.91 15.44 -0.89
C LEU A 117 8.62 15.27 -1.72
N VAL A 118 8.30 14.03 -2.07
CA VAL A 118 7.04 13.65 -2.71
C VAL A 118 6.23 12.80 -1.74
N LEU A 119 5.07 13.29 -1.33
CA LEU A 119 4.13 12.56 -0.48
C LEU A 119 3.12 11.83 -1.35
N ALA A 120 3.25 10.50 -1.44
CA ALA A 120 2.42 9.61 -2.22
C ALA A 120 1.78 8.50 -1.35
N THR A 121 1.44 8.84 -0.11
CA THR A 121 0.99 7.90 0.93
C THR A 121 -0.40 7.30 0.69
N GLY A 122 -1.14 7.82 -0.30
CA GLY A 122 -2.50 7.38 -0.59
C GLY A 122 -3.51 7.87 0.46
N SER A 123 -4.66 7.21 0.49
CA SER A 123 -5.74 7.49 1.44
C SER A 123 -6.11 6.24 2.22
N GLY A 124 -6.54 6.42 3.47
CA GLY A 124 -7.12 5.37 4.29
C GLY A 124 -8.61 5.16 4.02
N SER A 125 -9.20 4.19 4.72
CA SER A 125 -10.65 4.04 4.87
C SER A 125 -11.11 4.78 6.12
N THR A 126 -12.33 5.30 6.07
CA THR A 126 -12.97 5.92 7.23
C THR A 126 -14.31 5.24 7.51
N PHE A 127 -14.69 5.18 8.77
CA PHE A 127 -15.99 4.72 9.24
C PHE A 127 -16.81 5.87 9.84
N PHE A 128 -16.45 7.12 9.53
CA PHE A 128 -17.16 8.34 9.95
C PHE A 128 -17.44 8.41 11.47
N GLY A 129 -16.45 8.00 12.27
CA GLY A 129 -16.58 7.97 13.74
C GLY A 129 -17.07 6.63 14.30
N HIS A 130 -17.41 5.66 13.47
CA HIS A 130 -17.89 4.33 13.86
C HIS A 130 -16.83 3.26 13.68
N GLU A 131 -15.61 3.48 14.19
CA GLU A 131 -14.45 2.59 13.97
C GLU A 131 -14.69 1.15 14.44
N HIS A 132 -15.62 0.92 15.39
CA HIS A 132 -16.02 -0.42 15.83
C HIS A 132 -16.68 -1.27 14.74
N TRP A 133 -17.21 -0.66 13.67
CA TRP A 133 -17.76 -1.39 12.53
C TRP A 133 -16.69 -2.18 11.75
N ARG A 134 -15.43 -1.79 11.86
CA ARG A 134 -14.29 -2.45 11.20
C ARG A 134 -14.21 -3.94 11.51
N THR A 135 -14.63 -4.35 12.71
CA THR A 135 -14.64 -5.75 13.13
C THR A 135 -15.64 -6.57 12.31
N PHE A 136 -16.79 -5.99 11.98
CA PHE A 136 -17.86 -6.65 11.25
C PHE A 136 -17.74 -6.48 9.73
N ALA A 137 -17.32 -5.29 9.29
CA ALA A 137 -17.21 -4.91 7.89
C ALA A 137 -15.76 -4.46 7.56
N PRO A 138 -14.84 -5.38 7.29
CA PRO A 138 -13.48 -5.03 6.87
C PRO A 138 -13.51 -4.15 5.62
N PRO A 139 -12.77 -3.03 5.59
CA PRO A 139 -12.76 -2.17 4.41
C PRO A 139 -11.98 -2.82 3.26
N MET A 140 -12.35 -2.54 2.01
CA MET A 140 -11.67 -3.02 0.82
C MET A 140 -10.58 -2.04 0.38
N LYS A 141 -9.48 -1.93 1.14
CA LYS A 141 -8.44 -0.92 0.90
C LYS A 141 -7.02 -1.45 0.81
N ILE A 142 -6.74 -2.52 1.50
CA ILE A 142 -5.43 -3.17 1.56
C ILE A 142 -5.57 -4.66 1.34
N LEU A 143 -4.49 -5.31 1.00
CA LEU A 143 -4.46 -6.74 0.66
C LEU A 143 -4.98 -7.61 1.82
N GLU A 144 -4.57 -7.31 3.04
CA GLU A 144 -4.95 -8.03 4.25
C GLU A 144 -6.48 -7.99 4.50
N HIS A 145 -7.13 -6.88 4.14
CA HIS A 145 -8.59 -6.78 4.23
C HIS A 145 -9.29 -7.69 3.20
N ALA A 146 -8.79 -7.75 1.98
CA ALA A 146 -9.34 -8.63 0.95
C ALA A 146 -9.16 -10.11 1.31
N GLU A 147 -8.01 -10.48 1.85
CA GLU A 147 -7.73 -11.84 2.35
C GLU A 147 -8.65 -12.22 3.52
N GLU A 148 -8.91 -11.29 4.44
CA GLU A 148 -9.84 -11.52 5.56
C GLU A 148 -11.30 -11.68 5.07
N ILE A 149 -11.73 -10.86 4.12
CA ILE A 149 -13.06 -11.00 3.52
C ILE A 149 -13.17 -12.36 2.83
N ARG A 150 -12.18 -12.74 2.02
CA ARG A 150 -12.13 -14.06 1.37
C ARG A 150 -12.25 -15.19 2.38
N ARG A 151 -11.46 -15.14 3.45
CA ARG A 151 -11.50 -16.14 4.51
C ARG A 151 -12.91 -16.25 5.12
N ARG A 152 -13.55 -15.12 5.43
CA ARG A 152 -14.91 -15.11 5.99
C ARG A 152 -15.94 -15.70 5.04
N LEU A 153 -15.90 -15.30 3.77
CA LEU A 153 -16.82 -15.83 2.74
C LEU A 153 -16.69 -17.35 2.61
N LEU A 154 -15.49 -17.87 2.43
CA LEU A 154 -15.27 -19.30 2.27
C LEU A 154 -15.66 -20.08 3.52
N MET A 155 -15.30 -19.60 4.72
CA MET A 155 -15.69 -20.27 5.97
C MET A 155 -17.20 -20.25 6.20
N ALA A 156 -17.89 -19.20 5.81
CA ALA A 156 -19.34 -19.13 5.91
C ALA A 156 -20.03 -20.16 4.99
N MET A 157 -19.52 -20.33 3.77
CA MET A 157 -20.02 -21.36 2.83
C MET A 157 -19.77 -22.77 3.35
N GLU A 158 -18.56 -23.07 3.85
CA GLU A 158 -18.26 -24.39 4.45
C GLU A 158 -19.13 -24.68 5.66
N GLN A 159 -19.43 -23.70 6.50
CA GLN A 159 -20.34 -23.84 7.62
C GLN A 159 -21.79 -24.06 7.16
N ALA A 160 -22.20 -23.36 6.11
CA ALA A 160 -23.54 -23.52 5.54
C ALA A 160 -23.77 -24.93 5.02
N GLU A 161 -22.80 -25.57 4.37
CA GLU A 161 -22.88 -26.95 3.90
C GLU A 161 -23.10 -27.97 5.04
N GLN A 162 -22.55 -27.69 6.22
CA GLN A 162 -22.64 -28.54 7.39
C GLN A 162 -23.86 -28.22 8.28
N THR A 163 -24.62 -27.16 7.96
CA THR A 163 -25.75 -26.68 8.78
C THR A 163 -27.07 -27.27 8.27
N PRO A 164 -27.77 -28.17 9.05
CA PRO A 164 -29.03 -28.78 8.64
C PRO A 164 -30.18 -27.77 8.64
N ASP A 165 -30.19 -26.80 9.59
CA ASP A 165 -31.24 -25.81 9.72
C ASP A 165 -31.26 -24.83 8.53
N PRO A 166 -32.36 -24.73 7.78
CA PRO A 166 -32.45 -23.86 6.62
C PRO A 166 -32.32 -22.37 6.93
N GLU A 167 -32.78 -21.91 8.08
CA GLU A 167 -32.70 -20.50 8.47
C GLU A 167 -31.29 -20.12 8.84
N ALA A 168 -30.58 -20.93 9.63
CA ALA A 168 -29.18 -20.74 9.96
C ALA A 168 -28.29 -20.82 8.70
N ARG A 169 -28.60 -21.75 7.77
CA ARG A 169 -27.90 -21.84 6.48
C ARG A 169 -28.07 -20.57 5.67
N ARG A 170 -29.29 -20.05 5.54
CA ARG A 170 -29.57 -18.80 4.84
C ARG A 170 -28.83 -17.61 5.46
N PHE A 171 -28.74 -17.55 6.78
CA PHE A 171 -27.96 -16.53 7.49
C PHE A 171 -26.48 -16.59 7.09
N LEU A 172 -25.86 -17.77 7.08
CA LEU A 172 -24.47 -17.99 6.71
C LEU A 172 -24.19 -17.62 5.23
N GLN A 173 -25.14 -17.83 4.35
CA GLN A 173 -25.06 -17.50 2.92
C GLN A 173 -25.43 -16.04 2.60
N THR A 174 -25.77 -15.24 3.61
CA THR A 174 -26.15 -13.84 3.40
C THR A 174 -24.92 -12.95 3.50
N VAL A 175 -24.58 -12.26 2.41
CA VAL A 175 -23.50 -11.28 2.34
C VAL A 175 -24.09 -9.87 2.29
N VAL A 176 -23.65 -9.02 3.20
CA VAL A 176 -24.05 -7.60 3.24
C VAL A 176 -22.90 -6.73 2.77
N ILE A 177 -23.12 -5.95 1.73
CA ILE A 177 -22.15 -5.01 1.17
C ILE A 177 -22.56 -3.60 1.55
N VAL A 178 -21.68 -2.89 2.26
CA VAL A 178 -21.93 -1.52 2.71
C VAL A 178 -21.28 -0.54 1.74
N GLY A 179 -22.09 0.18 0.99
CA GLY A 179 -21.70 1.18 0.01
C GLY A 179 -21.93 0.75 -1.44
N GLY A 180 -22.55 1.65 -2.22
CA GLY A 180 -22.91 1.46 -3.63
C GLY A 180 -21.94 2.17 -4.60
N GLY A 181 -20.71 2.44 -4.20
CA GLY A 181 -19.66 2.93 -5.10
C GLY A 181 -19.13 1.80 -6.01
N PRO A 182 -18.17 2.12 -6.93
CA PRO A 182 -17.62 1.13 -7.88
C PRO A 182 -17.19 -0.18 -7.20
N THR A 183 -16.43 -0.10 -6.12
CA THR A 183 -15.96 -1.30 -5.37
C THR A 183 -17.12 -2.13 -4.81
N GLY A 184 -18.19 -1.49 -4.31
CA GLY A 184 -19.37 -2.22 -3.81
C GLY A 184 -20.11 -2.93 -4.93
N CYS A 185 -20.29 -2.28 -6.09
CA CYS A 185 -20.92 -2.89 -7.27
C CYS A 185 -20.08 -4.04 -7.83
N GLU A 186 -18.74 -3.87 -7.92
CA GLU A 186 -17.80 -4.91 -8.34
C GLU A 186 -17.83 -6.12 -7.41
N MET A 187 -17.87 -5.85 -6.10
CA MET A 187 -17.97 -6.90 -5.08
C MET A 187 -19.29 -7.66 -5.19
N ALA A 188 -20.43 -6.96 -5.37
CA ALA A 188 -21.73 -7.58 -5.53
C ALA A 188 -21.85 -8.45 -6.78
N GLY A 189 -21.18 -8.06 -7.86
CA GLY A 189 -21.17 -8.83 -9.11
C GLY A 189 -20.23 -10.04 -9.09
N ALA A 190 -19.30 -10.10 -8.13
CA ALA A 190 -18.30 -11.16 -8.00
C ALA A 190 -18.57 -12.13 -6.84
N THR A 191 -19.55 -11.84 -5.98
CA THR A 191 -20.00 -12.69 -4.88
C THR A 191 -21.21 -13.52 -5.30
#